data_de004af8062f7238dc918c7f7361939e
#
_entry.id   de004af8062f7238dc918c7f7361939e
#
_cell.length_a   1.000
_cell.length_b   1.000
_cell.length_c   1.000
_cell.angle_alpha   90.00
_cell.angle_beta   90.00
_cell.angle_gamma   90.00
#
_symmetry.space_group_name_H-M   'P 1'
#
loop_
_entity.id
_entity.type
_entity.pdbx_description
1 polymer ?
#
loop_
_entity_poly.entity_id
_entity_poly.type
_entity_poly.pdbx_seq_one_letter_code
_entity_poly.pdbx_strand_id
1 'polypeptide(L)'
;FSDVSKKHIPNLNSRISKFFNATGQNKVCYCTIKTSLELMRIAFSIPIEEYRNDGLDEDFEYDLFRCVLMLNERLMNFSHADQLDLSTLLFSCNYVQNDILNQDKNGSFVRQVIHYKKLYEFLTNHPQCDNARNLFLQKMGIKSMDEYSKTWMSLVVLSMDYQKKRIKACPIFDYYSLKDEDSLISKNVLDNLSIDITETIAYNAEDAESRDDNVDYRTFRSRPLVRIKDGQYLIYSLHLLLERLYSSLFFDIKDGFKNAFSFYNKEFVERRLFQPAGLAALSKYTSFFLPSRIDVETLNTPIEEKGQPDFYVREDYNIILFECKAIRIKGEVKDKSDITELLDLLKEKLYQSTKNTDRSRKNKKKPEDLGVKQLVNQMKLIDIDDFEYDRNIPDEVAYYPVLVLEDTHLVIPGISSIINFWYKDLIDKELPDQMCHPIVVMSINTLIRYHNIFSCFGFHKIFDNYYRKAVKYDKDGIHWSFDPLADFDIFIKEHYKISDLENQKMFKEILTTFGLKGGKNIKVDKRTE
;
A
#
# COMPACT_ATOMS: atom_id res chain seq x y z
N PHE A 1 -6.43 1.92 28.28
CA PHE A 1 -5.11 1.42 28.75
C PHE A 1 -4.37 2.37 29.71
N SER A 2 -4.55 3.71 29.64
CA SER A 2 -3.74 4.62 30.46
C SER A 2 -3.95 4.49 31.96
N ASP A 3 -5.15 4.18 32.43
CA ASP A 3 -5.48 4.12 33.85
C ASP A 3 -5.22 2.73 34.44
N VAL A 4 -5.48 1.68 33.69
CA VAL A 4 -5.15 0.29 34.03
C VAL A 4 -3.65 0.09 34.07
N SER A 5 -2.92 0.63 33.08
CA SER A 5 -1.45 0.53 33.06
C SER A 5 -0.77 1.21 34.24
N LYS A 6 -1.34 2.31 34.78
CA LYS A 6 -0.82 2.98 35.98
C LYS A 6 -0.97 2.14 37.25
N LYS A 7 -2.09 1.39 37.37
CA LYS A 7 -2.37 0.55 38.53
C LYS A 7 -1.49 -0.71 38.57
N HIS A 8 -1.30 -1.37 37.42
CA HIS A 8 -0.72 -2.70 37.35
C HIS A 8 0.76 -2.76 36.89
N ILE A 9 1.26 -1.71 36.23
CA ILE A 9 2.64 -1.68 35.74
C ILE A 9 3.34 -0.42 36.26
N PRO A 10 3.90 -0.46 37.49
CA PRO A 10 4.67 0.64 38.03
C PRO A 10 5.80 1.05 37.06
N ASN A 11 5.93 2.35 36.82
CA ASN A 11 6.94 2.92 35.93
C ASN A 11 6.75 2.67 34.41
N LEU A 12 5.62 2.08 33.94
CA LEU A 12 5.41 1.91 32.50
C LEU A 12 5.48 3.26 31.76
N ASN A 13 4.83 4.30 32.29
CA ASN A 13 4.88 5.64 31.69
C ASN A 13 6.31 6.21 31.65
N SER A 14 7.12 5.95 32.67
CA SER A 14 8.53 6.37 32.69
C SER A 14 9.36 5.62 31.65
N ARG A 15 9.14 4.32 31.48
CA ARG A 15 9.81 3.51 30.45
C ARG A 15 9.40 3.93 29.05
N ILE A 16 8.11 4.17 28.82
CA ILE A 16 7.57 4.66 27.55
C ILE A 16 8.13 6.05 27.24
N SER A 17 8.17 6.96 28.22
CA SER A 17 8.74 8.30 28.03
C SER A 17 10.24 8.24 27.71
N LYS A 18 11.00 7.35 28.36
CA LYS A 18 12.42 7.12 28.02
C LYS A 18 12.59 6.60 26.60
N PHE A 19 11.74 5.66 26.16
CA PHE A 19 11.76 5.14 24.80
C PHE A 19 11.42 6.25 23.78
N PHE A 20 10.41 7.05 24.01
CA PHE A 20 10.06 8.18 23.15
C PHE A 20 11.17 9.21 23.06
N ASN A 21 11.77 9.58 24.19
CA ASN A 21 12.89 10.52 24.21
C ASN A 21 14.11 9.97 23.45
N ALA A 22 14.34 8.66 23.50
CA ALA A 22 15.44 8.02 22.80
C ALA A 22 15.19 7.87 21.29
N THR A 23 13.93 7.66 20.87
CA THR A 23 13.57 7.37 19.47
C THR A 23 12.95 8.55 18.74
N GLY A 24 12.63 9.65 19.44
CA GLY A 24 11.91 10.80 18.87
C GLY A 24 10.45 10.50 18.49
N GLN A 25 9.92 9.34 18.85
CA GLN A 25 8.55 8.94 18.52
C GLN A 25 7.56 9.49 19.56
N ASN A 26 6.43 9.98 19.08
CA ASN A 26 5.38 10.57 19.92
C ASN A 26 4.25 9.58 20.28
N LYS A 27 4.21 8.40 19.65
CA LYS A 27 3.15 7.40 19.86
C LYS A 27 3.71 5.99 19.74
N VAL A 28 3.23 5.08 20.61
CA VAL A 28 3.45 3.63 20.51
C VAL A 28 2.14 2.97 20.16
N CYS A 29 2.15 2.13 19.13
CA CYS A 29 1.04 1.23 18.83
C CYS A 29 1.32 -0.12 19.50
N TYR A 30 0.49 -0.50 20.45
CA TYR A 30 0.63 -1.79 21.14
C TYR A 30 -0.12 -2.91 20.43
N CYS A 31 -1.14 -2.58 19.65
CA CYS A 31 -1.97 -3.55 18.96
C CYS A 31 -1.86 -3.32 17.46
N THR A 32 -1.08 -4.17 16.80
CA THR A 32 -0.90 -4.13 15.35
C THR A 32 -2.13 -4.71 14.65
N ILE A 33 -2.25 -4.50 13.34
CA ILE A 33 -3.33 -5.15 12.57
C ILE A 33 -3.20 -6.67 12.66
N LYS A 34 -1.99 -7.20 12.56
CA LYS A 34 -1.75 -8.64 12.70
C LYS A 34 -2.14 -9.15 14.09
N THR A 35 -1.78 -8.42 15.14
CA THR A 35 -2.19 -8.75 16.52
C THR A 35 -3.71 -8.73 16.68
N SER A 36 -4.38 -7.72 16.08
CA SER A 36 -5.84 -7.64 16.09
C SER A 36 -6.50 -8.82 15.38
N LEU A 37 -5.95 -9.23 14.23
CA LEU A 37 -6.44 -10.38 13.47
C LEU A 37 -6.26 -11.68 14.25
N GLU A 38 -5.12 -11.84 14.92
CA GLU A 38 -4.86 -13.03 15.73
C GLU A 38 -5.76 -13.08 16.98
N LEU A 39 -5.99 -11.95 17.65
CA LEU A 39 -6.98 -11.86 18.72
C LEU A 39 -8.38 -12.27 18.25
N MET A 40 -8.80 -11.79 17.07
CA MET A 40 -10.08 -12.18 16.48
C MET A 40 -10.12 -13.64 16.14
N ARG A 41 -9.05 -14.21 15.57
CA ARG A 41 -8.96 -15.63 15.28
C ARG A 41 -9.13 -16.47 16.54
N ILE A 42 -8.47 -16.08 17.63
CA ILE A 42 -8.59 -16.78 18.92
C ILE A 42 -10.01 -16.63 19.46
N ALA A 43 -10.56 -15.42 19.48
CA ALA A 43 -11.92 -15.19 19.96
C ALA A 43 -12.95 -16.02 19.17
N PHE A 44 -12.84 -16.05 17.83
CA PHE A 44 -13.75 -16.80 16.98
C PHE A 44 -13.51 -18.32 16.96
N SER A 45 -12.47 -18.81 17.62
CA SER A 45 -12.30 -20.25 17.87
C SER A 45 -13.06 -20.75 19.08
N ILE A 46 -13.61 -19.87 19.90
CA ILE A 46 -14.43 -20.22 21.07
C ILE A 46 -15.87 -20.41 20.61
N PRO A 47 -16.52 -21.53 20.95
CA PRO A 47 -17.94 -21.74 20.66
C PRO A 47 -18.82 -20.62 21.23
N ILE A 48 -19.84 -20.20 20.46
CA ILE A 48 -20.69 -19.07 20.88
C ILE A 48 -21.41 -19.35 22.19
N GLU A 49 -21.68 -20.62 22.50
CA GLU A 49 -22.32 -21.09 23.72
C GLU A 49 -21.44 -20.89 24.97
N GLU A 50 -20.12 -20.74 24.76
CA GLU A 50 -19.15 -20.50 25.83
C GLU A 50 -19.00 -19.00 26.14
N TYR A 51 -19.54 -18.11 25.28
CA TYR A 51 -19.54 -16.69 25.57
C TYR A 51 -20.46 -16.36 26.75
N ARG A 52 -19.85 -15.91 27.82
CA ARG A 52 -20.57 -15.48 29.02
C ARG A 52 -20.89 -14.00 28.93
N ASN A 53 -22.08 -13.63 29.38
CA ASN A 53 -22.50 -12.24 29.46
C ASN A 53 -22.43 -11.72 30.93
N ASP A 54 -21.38 -12.12 31.62
CA ASP A 54 -21.22 -11.83 33.06
C ASP A 54 -20.74 -10.39 33.32
N GLY A 55 -20.64 -9.57 32.27
CA GLY A 55 -20.04 -8.24 32.30
C GLY A 55 -18.52 -8.29 32.21
N LEU A 56 -17.92 -7.11 32.05
CA LEU A 56 -16.47 -6.96 32.08
C LEU A 56 -16.04 -6.79 33.54
N ASP A 57 -15.16 -7.63 34.03
CA ASP A 57 -14.56 -7.46 35.36
C ASP A 57 -13.56 -6.29 35.36
N GLU A 58 -13.13 -5.89 36.57
CA GLU A 58 -12.21 -4.77 36.73
C GLU A 58 -10.83 -4.99 36.08
N ASP A 59 -10.45 -6.24 35.87
CA ASP A 59 -9.15 -6.63 35.33
C ASP A 59 -9.18 -6.94 33.83
N PHE A 60 -10.36 -6.96 33.19
CA PHE A 60 -10.53 -7.30 31.77
C PHE A 60 -9.60 -6.50 30.84
N GLU A 61 -9.51 -5.18 31.02
CA GLU A 61 -8.63 -4.35 30.18
C GLU A 61 -7.15 -4.70 30.39
N TYR A 62 -6.76 -5.06 31.58
CA TYR A 62 -5.40 -5.47 31.92
C TYR A 62 -5.08 -6.84 31.28
N ASP A 63 -5.97 -7.78 31.38
CA ASP A 63 -5.79 -9.11 30.77
C ASP A 63 -5.80 -9.03 29.24
N LEU A 64 -6.66 -8.22 28.64
CA LEU A 64 -6.61 -7.93 27.21
C LEU A 64 -5.27 -7.31 26.80
N PHE A 65 -4.76 -6.37 27.57
CA PHE A 65 -3.44 -5.78 27.31
C PHE A 65 -2.32 -6.82 27.41
N ARG A 66 -2.35 -7.71 28.40
CA ARG A 66 -1.40 -8.83 28.52
C ARG A 66 -1.48 -9.76 27.31
N CYS A 67 -2.68 -10.12 26.88
CA CYS A 67 -2.88 -10.93 25.67
C CYS A 67 -2.26 -10.25 24.44
N VAL A 68 -2.45 -8.95 24.26
CA VAL A 68 -1.85 -8.18 23.17
C VAL A 68 -0.31 -8.25 23.21
N LEU A 69 0.29 -8.09 24.40
CA LEU A 69 1.75 -8.16 24.54
C LEU A 69 2.30 -9.57 24.26
N MET A 70 1.62 -10.60 24.76
CA MET A 70 2.00 -12.00 24.50
C MET A 70 1.89 -12.36 23.01
N LEU A 71 0.83 -11.88 22.35
CA LEU A 71 0.68 -12.08 20.91
C LEU A 71 1.74 -11.33 20.12
N ASN A 72 2.07 -10.11 20.50
CA ASN A 72 3.15 -9.35 19.85
C ASN A 72 4.48 -10.10 19.96
N GLU A 73 4.83 -10.60 21.16
CA GLU A 73 6.05 -11.38 21.36
C GLU A 73 6.08 -12.61 20.44
N ARG A 74 4.98 -13.37 20.37
CA ARG A 74 4.86 -14.52 19.49
C ARG A 74 4.94 -14.17 18.01
N LEU A 75 4.24 -13.11 17.58
CA LEU A 75 4.13 -12.70 16.18
C LEU A 75 5.37 -11.94 15.67
N MET A 76 6.18 -11.37 16.58
CA MET A 76 7.39 -10.63 16.27
C MET A 76 8.67 -11.46 16.48
N ASN A 77 8.53 -12.75 16.76
CA ASN A 77 9.69 -13.61 16.91
C ASN A 77 10.26 -13.95 15.52
N PHE A 78 11.14 -13.08 15.04
CA PHE A 78 11.86 -13.31 13.80
C PHE A 78 13.04 -14.24 14.08
N SER A 79 13.09 -15.36 13.37
CA SER A 79 14.27 -16.22 13.38
C SER A 79 15.49 -15.42 12.89
N HIS A 80 16.58 -15.47 13.65
CA HIS A 80 17.84 -14.78 13.31
C HIS A 80 17.79 -13.25 13.25
N ALA A 81 16.89 -12.60 14.02
CA ALA A 81 16.79 -11.13 14.07
C ALA A 81 18.11 -10.43 14.44
N ASP A 82 18.97 -11.08 15.22
CA ASP A 82 20.31 -10.62 15.61
C ASP A 82 21.33 -10.58 14.46
N GLN A 83 21.05 -11.26 13.35
CA GLN A 83 21.89 -11.32 12.15
C GLN A 83 21.42 -10.37 11.04
N LEU A 84 20.30 -9.67 11.27
CA LEU A 84 19.72 -8.78 10.26
C LEU A 84 20.33 -7.38 10.38
N ASP A 85 20.61 -6.77 9.23
CA ASP A 85 20.91 -5.35 9.19
C ASP A 85 19.66 -4.52 9.55
N LEU A 86 19.90 -3.27 9.98
CA LEU A 86 18.84 -2.38 10.44
C LEU A 86 17.74 -2.16 9.40
N SER A 87 18.08 -2.07 8.12
CA SER A 87 17.12 -1.85 7.04
C SER A 87 16.17 -3.03 6.88
N THR A 88 16.72 -4.23 6.86
CA THR A 88 16.00 -5.48 6.77
C THR A 88 15.11 -5.70 7.98
N LEU A 89 15.61 -5.41 9.18
CA LEU A 89 14.83 -5.51 10.41
C LEU A 89 13.65 -4.51 10.39
N LEU A 90 13.89 -3.24 10.06
CA LEU A 90 12.85 -2.21 9.96
C LEU A 90 11.79 -2.57 8.93
N PHE A 91 12.20 -2.97 7.74
CA PHE A 91 11.28 -3.37 6.68
C PHE A 91 10.43 -4.56 7.14
N SER A 92 11.04 -5.60 7.68
CA SER A 92 10.35 -6.82 8.09
C SER A 92 9.36 -6.57 9.23
N CYS A 93 9.76 -5.81 10.25
CA CYS A 93 8.87 -5.43 11.34
C CYS A 93 7.66 -4.63 10.82
N ASN A 94 7.88 -3.65 9.96
CA ASN A 94 6.81 -2.81 9.44
C ASN A 94 5.91 -3.55 8.46
N TYR A 95 6.49 -4.35 7.56
CA TYR A 95 5.75 -5.08 6.54
C TYR A 95 4.87 -6.17 7.13
N VAL A 96 5.43 -6.99 8.03
CA VAL A 96 4.69 -8.07 8.68
C VAL A 96 3.57 -7.54 9.55
N GLN A 97 3.81 -6.45 10.26
CA GLN A 97 2.82 -5.85 11.17
C GLN A 97 1.78 -4.99 10.44
N ASN A 98 2.04 -4.56 9.22
CA ASN A 98 1.15 -3.72 8.40
C ASN A 98 0.76 -2.36 9.02
N ASP A 99 1.50 -1.82 9.97
CA ASP A 99 0.90 -0.86 10.90
C ASP A 99 1.32 0.58 10.76
N ILE A 100 2.58 0.85 10.40
CA ILE A 100 3.10 2.22 10.55
C ILE A 100 2.44 3.19 9.58
N LEU A 101 2.20 2.77 8.34
CA LEU A 101 1.55 3.62 7.33
C LEU A 101 0.02 3.60 7.42
N ASN A 102 -0.54 2.58 8.03
CA ASN A 102 -1.97 2.38 8.13
C ASN A 102 -2.61 3.17 9.27
N GLN A 103 -1.83 3.83 10.09
CA GLN A 103 -2.34 4.77 11.09
C GLN A 103 -2.93 6.05 10.46
N ASP A 104 -2.53 6.40 9.23
CA ASP A 104 -3.16 7.49 8.46
C ASP A 104 -4.46 7.01 7.77
N LYS A 105 -5.51 6.85 8.57
CA LYS A 105 -6.84 6.44 8.07
C LYS A 105 -7.39 7.41 7.01
N ASN A 106 -7.10 8.69 7.14
CA ASN A 106 -7.56 9.70 6.19
C ASN A 106 -6.81 9.56 4.85
N GLY A 107 -5.50 9.39 4.88
CA GLY A 107 -4.70 9.15 3.68
C GLY A 107 -5.08 7.85 3.00
N SER A 108 -5.32 6.78 3.77
CA SER A 108 -5.80 5.50 3.26
C SER A 108 -7.18 5.63 2.60
N PHE A 109 -8.13 6.31 3.25
CA PHE A 109 -9.46 6.59 2.69
C PHE A 109 -9.36 7.30 1.34
N VAL A 110 -8.61 8.41 1.29
CA VAL A 110 -8.44 9.21 0.06
C VAL A 110 -7.83 8.37 -1.06
N ARG A 111 -6.80 7.59 -0.76
CA ARG A 111 -6.17 6.67 -1.71
C ARG A 111 -7.17 5.67 -2.27
N GLN A 112 -7.90 4.96 -1.41
CA GLN A 112 -8.87 3.96 -1.83
C GLN A 112 -9.91 4.56 -2.79
N VAL A 113 -10.39 5.76 -2.50
CA VAL A 113 -11.41 6.44 -3.31
C VAL A 113 -10.85 6.90 -4.65
N ILE A 114 -9.67 7.53 -4.68
CA ILE A 114 -9.06 8.01 -5.94
C ILE A 114 -8.79 6.82 -6.87
N HIS A 115 -8.19 5.76 -6.36
CA HIS A 115 -7.88 4.58 -7.16
C HIS A 115 -9.14 3.83 -7.58
N TYR A 116 -10.14 3.73 -6.70
CA TYR A 116 -11.43 3.13 -7.04
C TYR A 116 -12.14 3.87 -8.18
N LYS A 117 -12.14 5.20 -8.16
CA LYS A 117 -12.72 5.99 -9.27
C LYS A 117 -12.13 5.58 -10.60
N LYS A 118 -10.82 5.47 -10.69
CA LYS A 118 -10.11 5.04 -11.90
C LYS A 118 -10.43 3.58 -12.27
N LEU A 119 -10.49 2.71 -11.26
CA LEU A 119 -10.86 1.31 -11.48
C LEU A 119 -12.32 1.18 -11.93
N TYR A 120 -13.24 1.96 -11.37
CA TYR A 120 -14.64 2.01 -11.78
C TYR A 120 -14.77 2.44 -13.25
N GLU A 121 -14.09 3.52 -13.65
CA GLU A 121 -14.06 4.00 -15.05
C GLU A 121 -13.49 2.91 -15.97
N PHE A 122 -12.43 2.23 -15.56
CA PHE A 122 -11.83 1.13 -16.32
C PHE A 122 -12.77 -0.06 -16.47
N LEU A 123 -13.35 -0.55 -15.37
CA LEU A 123 -14.29 -1.68 -15.38
C LEU A 123 -15.58 -1.39 -16.18
N THR A 124 -15.98 -0.12 -16.26
CA THR A 124 -17.20 0.28 -16.96
C THR A 124 -16.97 0.47 -18.46
N ASN A 125 -15.81 1.02 -18.84
CA ASN A 125 -15.58 1.49 -20.20
C ASN A 125 -14.68 0.56 -21.05
N HIS A 126 -13.95 -0.37 -20.42
CA HIS A 126 -13.04 -1.25 -21.14
C HIS A 126 -13.75 -2.57 -21.53
N PRO A 127 -13.84 -2.93 -22.83
CA PRO A 127 -14.63 -4.09 -23.29
C PRO A 127 -14.20 -5.43 -22.67
N GLN A 128 -12.91 -5.60 -22.37
CA GLN A 128 -12.39 -6.83 -21.76
C GLN A 128 -12.72 -6.96 -20.26
N CYS A 129 -13.32 -5.92 -19.66
CA CYS A 129 -13.69 -5.91 -18.25
C CYS A 129 -15.13 -6.38 -17.98
N ASP A 130 -15.96 -6.54 -19.01
CA ASP A 130 -17.37 -6.91 -18.84
C ASP A 130 -17.55 -8.20 -18.05
N ASN A 131 -16.76 -9.23 -18.37
CA ASN A 131 -16.83 -10.50 -17.65
C ASN A 131 -16.42 -10.34 -16.17
N ALA A 132 -15.34 -9.62 -15.89
CA ALA A 132 -14.87 -9.38 -14.53
C ALA A 132 -15.90 -8.59 -13.72
N ARG A 133 -16.47 -7.54 -14.31
CA ARG A 133 -17.55 -6.76 -13.72
C ARG A 133 -18.78 -7.61 -13.40
N ASN A 134 -19.26 -8.38 -14.38
CA ASN A 134 -20.47 -9.19 -14.23
C ASN A 134 -20.29 -10.28 -13.17
N LEU A 135 -19.16 -10.97 -13.13
CA LEU A 135 -18.85 -11.96 -12.08
C LEU A 135 -18.84 -11.32 -10.70
N PHE A 136 -18.27 -10.12 -10.57
CA PHE A 136 -18.28 -9.38 -9.31
C PHE A 136 -19.70 -9.03 -8.86
N LEU A 137 -20.53 -8.47 -9.77
CA LEU A 137 -21.91 -8.11 -9.47
C LEU A 137 -22.73 -9.34 -9.06
N GLN A 138 -22.56 -10.46 -9.76
CA GLN A 138 -23.18 -11.72 -9.43
C GLN A 138 -22.74 -12.25 -8.06
N LYS A 139 -21.43 -12.24 -7.78
CA LYS A 139 -20.86 -12.64 -6.49
C LYS A 139 -21.43 -11.82 -5.33
N MET A 140 -21.57 -10.52 -5.51
CA MET A 140 -22.10 -9.60 -4.48
C MET A 140 -23.63 -9.57 -4.43
N GLY A 141 -24.33 -10.19 -5.40
CA GLY A 141 -25.79 -10.17 -5.48
C GLY A 141 -26.37 -8.77 -5.70
N ILE A 142 -25.66 -7.91 -6.46
CA ILE A 142 -26.01 -6.51 -6.70
C ILE A 142 -26.18 -6.21 -8.20
N LYS A 143 -26.82 -5.08 -8.48
CA LYS A 143 -27.12 -4.66 -9.87
C LYS A 143 -26.06 -3.74 -10.47
N SER A 144 -25.28 -3.04 -9.63
CA SER A 144 -24.29 -2.08 -10.10
C SER A 144 -23.13 -1.92 -9.13
N MET A 145 -21.98 -1.46 -9.64
CA MET A 145 -20.83 -1.07 -8.83
C MET A 145 -21.14 0.12 -7.90
N ASP A 146 -22.13 0.95 -8.27
CA ASP A 146 -22.57 2.07 -7.43
C ASP A 146 -23.23 1.59 -6.12
N GLU A 147 -24.00 0.51 -6.18
CA GLU A 147 -24.62 -0.10 -5.02
C GLU A 147 -23.56 -0.57 -4.01
N TYR A 148 -22.49 -1.21 -4.53
CA TYR A 148 -21.34 -1.60 -3.71
C TYR A 148 -20.66 -0.40 -3.06
N SER A 149 -20.27 0.59 -3.86
CA SER A 149 -19.49 1.72 -3.38
C SER A 149 -20.26 2.64 -2.44
N LYS A 150 -21.57 2.81 -2.64
CA LYS A 150 -22.45 3.57 -1.73
C LYS A 150 -22.58 2.88 -0.38
N THR A 151 -22.78 1.56 -0.37
CA THR A 151 -22.83 0.76 0.86
C THR A 151 -21.51 0.88 1.62
N TRP A 152 -20.37 0.68 0.93
CA TRP A 152 -19.05 0.82 1.52
C TRP A 152 -18.82 2.22 2.11
N MET A 153 -19.14 3.28 1.34
CA MET A 153 -18.98 4.66 1.80
C MET A 153 -19.81 4.95 3.05
N SER A 154 -21.05 4.48 3.09
CA SER A 154 -21.93 4.66 4.24
C SER A 154 -21.36 4.01 5.50
N LEU A 155 -20.85 2.78 5.40
CA LEU A 155 -20.20 2.09 6.51
C LEU A 155 -18.94 2.81 7.01
N VAL A 156 -18.09 3.26 6.09
CA VAL A 156 -16.86 3.97 6.44
C VAL A 156 -17.15 5.31 7.13
N VAL A 157 -18.08 6.10 6.58
CA VAL A 157 -18.47 7.39 7.17
C VAL A 157 -19.05 7.19 8.57
N LEU A 158 -19.93 6.22 8.74
CA LEU A 158 -20.48 5.86 10.06
C LEU A 158 -19.37 5.44 11.04
N SER A 159 -18.47 4.57 10.62
CA SER A 159 -17.37 4.13 11.47
C SER A 159 -16.43 5.28 11.85
N MET A 160 -16.10 6.16 10.91
CA MET A 160 -15.26 7.34 11.19
C MET A 160 -15.97 8.33 12.14
N ASP A 161 -17.27 8.52 12.02
CA ASP A 161 -18.06 9.38 12.93
C ASP A 161 -18.14 8.79 14.34
N TYR A 162 -18.38 7.49 14.45
CA TYR A 162 -18.32 6.78 15.73
C TYR A 162 -16.94 6.93 16.40
N GLN A 163 -15.86 6.79 15.69
CA GLN A 163 -14.52 6.94 16.26
C GLN A 163 -14.24 8.35 16.78
N LYS A 164 -14.79 9.39 16.15
CA LYS A 164 -14.69 10.78 16.66
C LYS A 164 -15.48 10.99 17.96
N LYS A 165 -16.60 10.30 18.11
CA LYS A 165 -17.48 10.44 19.28
C LYS A 165 -17.02 9.61 20.50
N ARG A 166 -16.13 8.64 20.30
CA ARG A 166 -15.69 7.66 21.30
C ARG A 166 -14.75 8.13 22.39
N ILE A 167 -14.47 9.40 22.52
CA ILE A 167 -13.50 9.89 23.53
C ILE A 167 -13.89 9.51 24.97
N LYS A 168 -15.10 8.97 25.24
CA LYS A 168 -15.58 8.70 26.60
C LYS A 168 -16.27 7.36 26.88
N ALA A 169 -16.54 6.50 25.90
CA ALA A 169 -17.20 5.23 26.17
C ALA A 169 -16.75 4.16 25.19
N CYS A 170 -16.21 3.06 25.74
CA CYS A 170 -15.69 1.96 24.95
C CYS A 170 -16.82 1.06 24.44
N PRO A 171 -17.05 0.97 23.13
CA PRO A 171 -17.00 -0.34 22.53
C PRO A 171 -15.78 -0.46 21.62
N ILE A 172 -15.12 -1.62 21.69
CA ILE A 172 -13.91 -1.94 20.90
C ILE A 172 -14.25 -1.95 19.40
N PHE A 173 -15.52 -2.16 19.05
CA PHE A 173 -15.99 -2.33 17.68
C PHE A 173 -17.14 -1.40 17.32
N ASP A 174 -17.21 -1.01 16.04
CA ASP A 174 -18.31 -0.25 15.48
C ASP A 174 -19.48 -1.18 15.14
N TYR A 175 -20.65 -0.81 15.59
CA TYR A 175 -21.87 -1.57 15.37
C TYR A 175 -22.79 -0.86 14.39
N TYR A 176 -23.27 -1.58 13.40
CA TYR A 176 -24.23 -1.08 12.42
C TYR A 176 -25.51 -1.92 12.45
N SER A 177 -26.67 -1.25 12.56
CA SER A 177 -27.98 -1.86 12.36
C SER A 177 -28.58 -1.33 11.08
N LEU A 178 -28.90 -2.22 10.14
CA LEU A 178 -29.64 -1.87 8.92
C LEU A 178 -31.07 -1.49 9.30
N LYS A 179 -31.51 -0.32 8.82
CA LYS A 179 -32.89 0.14 8.97
C LYS A 179 -33.61 0.03 7.64
N ASP A 180 -34.92 -0.17 7.69
CA ASP A 180 -35.74 -0.28 6.47
C ASP A 180 -35.70 0.99 5.60
N GLU A 181 -35.38 2.14 6.21
CA GLU A 181 -35.24 3.44 5.55
C GLU A 181 -33.87 3.66 4.87
N ASP A 182 -32.89 2.78 5.08
CA ASP A 182 -31.51 2.92 4.56
C ASP A 182 -31.43 2.53 3.07
N SER A 183 -32.08 3.29 2.20
CA SER A 183 -32.16 3.03 0.75
C SER A 183 -30.82 3.02 0.01
N LEU A 184 -29.74 3.49 0.65
CA LEU A 184 -28.39 3.55 0.06
C LEU A 184 -27.53 2.35 0.40
N ILE A 185 -27.94 1.50 1.34
CA ILE A 185 -27.15 0.40 1.88
C ILE A 185 -27.74 -0.93 1.42
N SER A 186 -26.93 -1.71 0.70
CA SER A 186 -27.32 -3.03 0.22
C SER A 186 -27.06 -4.11 1.25
N LYS A 187 -28.09 -4.80 1.68
CA LYS A 187 -27.99 -5.96 2.57
C LYS A 187 -27.10 -7.04 1.95
N ASN A 188 -27.22 -7.28 0.63
CA ASN A 188 -26.40 -8.26 -0.06
C ASN A 188 -24.90 -7.96 0.05
N VAL A 189 -24.52 -6.67 -0.06
CA VAL A 189 -23.12 -6.25 0.12
C VAL A 189 -22.68 -6.49 1.56
N LEU A 190 -23.53 -6.12 2.54
CA LEU A 190 -23.22 -6.33 3.95
C LEU A 190 -23.01 -7.83 4.26
N ASP A 191 -23.92 -8.68 3.80
CA ASP A 191 -23.85 -10.13 4.02
C ASP A 191 -22.59 -10.73 3.35
N ASN A 192 -22.25 -10.31 2.13
CA ASN A 192 -21.03 -10.78 1.45
C ASN A 192 -19.72 -10.28 2.09
N LEU A 193 -19.76 -9.14 2.78
CA LEU A 193 -18.61 -8.61 3.53
C LEU A 193 -18.57 -9.11 4.98
N SER A 194 -19.49 -9.99 5.38
CA SER A 194 -19.63 -10.47 6.76
C SER A 194 -19.25 -11.94 6.91
N ILE A 195 -18.74 -12.26 8.09
CA ILE A 195 -18.70 -13.61 8.65
C ILE A 195 -19.92 -13.75 9.53
N ASP A 196 -20.69 -14.84 9.40
CA ASP A 196 -21.78 -15.14 10.34
C ASP A 196 -21.19 -15.56 11.69
N ILE A 197 -21.69 -14.98 12.79
CA ILE A 197 -21.14 -15.27 14.11
C ILE A 197 -21.31 -16.74 14.51
N THR A 198 -22.32 -17.42 13.97
CA THR A 198 -22.56 -18.85 14.21
C THR A 198 -21.62 -19.76 13.40
N GLU A 199 -21.02 -19.23 12.36
CA GLU A 199 -20.11 -19.96 11.43
C GLU A 199 -18.63 -19.62 11.63
N THR A 200 -18.30 -18.79 12.64
CA THR A 200 -16.93 -18.30 12.85
C THR A 200 -15.92 -19.40 13.05
N ILE A 201 -16.31 -20.50 13.74
CA ILE A 201 -15.44 -21.66 13.95
C ILE A 201 -15.14 -22.37 12.64
N ALA A 202 -16.15 -22.55 11.76
CA ALA A 202 -15.97 -23.18 10.46
C ALA A 202 -15.01 -22.37 9.57
N TYR A 203 -15.16 -21.05 9.52
CA TYR A 203 -14.23 -20.19 8.78
C TYR A 203 -12.81 -20.23 9.31
N ASN A 204 -12.62 -20.34 10.63
CA ASN A 204 -11.30 -20.54 11.21
C ASN A 204 -10.71 -21.91 10.85
N ALA A 205 -11.54 -22.95 10.76
CA ALA A 205 -11.11 -24.30 10.37
C ALA A 205 -10.70 -24.35 8.89
N GLU A 206 -11.49 -23.73 7.97
CA GLU A 206 -11.14 -23.60 6.56
C GLU A 206 -9.81 -22.86 6.38
N ASP A 207 -9.65 -21.77 7.10
CA ASP A 207 -8.41 -21.06 7.17
C ASP A 207 -7.27 -21.89 7.76
N ALA A 208 -7.49 -22.80 8.70
CA ALA A 208 -6.49 -23.67 9.30
C ALA A 208 -6.11 -24.86 8.40
N GLU A 209 -7.06 -25.46 7.69
CA GLU A 209 -6.82 -26.61 6.79
C GLU A 209 -5.97 -26.24 5.56
N SER A 210 -6.00 -24.98 5.14
CA SER A 210 -5.17 -24.49 4.04
C SER A 210 -3.70 -24.25 4.44
N ARG A 211 -3.26 -24.66 5.65
CA ARG A 211 -2.06 -24.17 6.31
C ARG A 211 -1.17 -25.28 6.86
N ASP A 212 0.04 -25.31 6.35
CA ASP A 212 1.21 -25.71 7.11
C ASP A 212 1.59 -24.55 8.06
N ASP A 213 1.03 -24.48 9.26
CA ASP A 213 1.35 -23.54 10.36
C ASP A 213 1.28 -22.01 10.08
N ASN A 214 0.79 -21.59 8.91
CA ASN A 214 0.83 -20.19 8.48
C ASN A 214 -0.56 -19.58 8.31
N VAL A 215 -0.87 -18.62 9.16
CA VAL A 215 -2.15 -17.91 9.18
C VAL A 215 -2.13 -16.75 8.18
N ASP A 216 -2.86 -16.82 7.07
CA ASP A 216 -2.93 -15.73 6.09
C ASP A 216 -4.11 -14.76 6.30
N TYR A 217 -4.97 -15.03 7.26
CA TYR A 217 -6.16 -14.23 7.61
C TYR A 217 -7.04 -13.85 6.40
N ARG A 218 -7.11 -14.67 5.35
CA ARG A 218 -7.84 -14.36 4.11
C ARG A 218 -9.31 -14.05 4.37
N THR A 219 -9.94 -14.87 5.20
CA THR A 219 -11.35 -14.69 5.54
C THR A 219 -11.60 -13.35 6.20
N PHE A 220 -10.79 -12.98 7.21
CA PHE A 220 -10.91 -11.70 7.88
C PHE A 220 -10.62 -10.51 6.95
N ARG A 221 -9.61 -10.62 6.09
CA ARG A 221 -9.26 -9.58 5.11
C ARG A 221 -10.35 -9.40 4.06
N SER A 222 -10.98 -10.48 3.64
CA SER A 222 -12.06 -10.45 2.64
C SER A 222 -13.41 -10.03 3.22
N ARG A 223 -13.65 -10.29 4.50
CA ARG A 223 -14.92 -10.07 5.21
C ARG A 223 -14.71 -9.30 6.51
N PRO A 224 -14.55 -7.95 6.44
CA PRO A 224 -14.22 -7.12 7.59
C PRO A 224 -15.39 -6.88 8.56
N LEU A 225 -16.51 -7.54 8.37
CA LEU A 225 -17.72 -7.45 9.21
C LEU A 225 -18.02 -8.81 9.85
N VAL A 226 -18.71 -8.78 10.99
CA VAL A 226 -19.36 -9.95 11.60
C VAL A 226 -20.86 -9.71 11.64
N ARG A 227 -21.64 -10.60 11.06
CA ARG A 227 -23.10 -10.58 11.18
C ARG A 227 -23.50 -11.24 12.49
N ILE A 228 -24.01 -10.45 13.45
CA ILE A 228 -24.45 -10.92 14.76
C ILE A 228 -25.83 -11.57 14.66
N LYS A 229 -26.73 -10.93 13.92
CA LYS A 229 -28.06 -11.41 13.53
C LYS A 229 -28.51 -10.71 12.27
N ASP A 230 -29.67 -11.07 11.74
CA ASP A 230 -30.19 -10.45 10.54
C ASP A 230 -30.26 -8.92 10.66
N GLY A 231 -29.67 -8.23 9.69
CA GLY A 231 -29.59 -6.77 9.65
C GLY A 231 -28.65 -6.13 10.68
N GLN A 232 -27.89 -6.91 11.47
CA GLN A 232 -26.97 -6.36 12.48
C GLN A 232 -25.54 -6.82 12.24
N TYR A 233 -24.65 -5.85 12.08
CA TYR A 233 -23.26 -6.07 11.68
C TYR A 233 -22.30 -5.35 12.60
N LEU A 234 -21.20 -6.00 12.93
CA LEU A 234 -20.10 -5.46 13.71
C LEU A 234 -18.92 -5.21 12.77
N ILE A 235 -18.38 -4.01 12.78
CA ILE A 235 -17.17 -3.66 12.03
C ILE A 235 -15.98 -3.90 12.96
N TYR A 236 -15.28 -5.00 12.80
CA TYR A 236 -14.16 -5.31 13.67
C TYR A 236 -12.84 -4.65 13.23
N SER A 237 -12.74 -4.23 11.98
CA SER A 237 -11.56 -3.50 11.49
C SER A 237 -11.94 -2.47 10.43
N LEU A 238 -11.90 -1.19 10.79
CA LEU A 238 -12.07 -0.10 9.81
C LEU A 238 -10.97 -0.14 8.74
N HIS A 239 -9.76 -0.52 9.10
CA HIS A 239 -8.65 -0.60 8.15
C HIS A 239 -8.93 -1.62 7.03
N LEU A 240 -9.33 -2.83 7.40
CA LEU A 240 -9.70 -3.87 6.43
C LEU A 240 -10.92 -3.46 5.61
N LEU A 241 -11.90 -2.78 6.23
CA LEU A 241 -13.04 -2.24 5.51
C LEU A 241 -12.61 -1.17 4.48
N LEU A 242 -11.66 -0.29 4.82
CA LEU A 242 -11.11 0.69 3.88
C LEU A 242 -10.47 0.01 2.66
N GLU A 243 -9.71 -1.05 2.87
CA GLU A 243 -9.04 -1.77 1.78
C GLU A 243 -10.01 -2.50 0.83
N ARG A 244 -11.24 -2.77 1.26
CA ARG A 244 -12.25 -3.45 0.43
C ARG A 244 -12.69 -2.65 -0.79
N LEU A 245 -12.53 -1.32 -0.79
CA LEU A 245 -12.96 -0.50 -1.93
C LEU A 245 -12.07 -0.69 -3.17
N TYR A 246 -10.74 -0.70 -2.99
CA TYR A 246 -9.79 -0.78 -4.09
C TYR A 246 -8.76 -1.89 -3.91
N SER A 247 -7.93 -1.82 -2.87
CA SER A 247 -6.75 -2.70 -2.74
C SER A 247 -7.10 -4.19 -2.75
N SER A 248 -8.21 -4.58 -2.13
CA SER A 248 -8.68 -5.97 -2.09
C SER A 248 -9.64 -6.32 -3.22
N LEU A 249 -10.25 -5.33 -3.90
CA LEU A 249 -11.25 -5.55 -4.95
C LEU A 249 -10.68 -6.34 -6.14
N PHE A 250 -9.39 -6.16 -6.44
CA PHE A 250 -8.72 -6.95 -7.47
C PHE A 250 -8.92 -8.46 -7.29
N PHE A 251 -8.85 -8.96 -6.06
CA PHE A 251 -9.01 -10.39 -5.79
C PHE A 251 -10.44 -10.90 -6.05
N ASP A 252 -11.43 -10.01 -6.02
CA ASP A 252 -12.82 -10.36 -6.32
C ASP A 252 -13.13 -10.33 -7.83
N ILE A 253 -12.37 -9.55 -8.61
CA ILE A 253 -12.60 -9.37 -10.06
C ILE A 253 -11.62 -10.15 -10.94
N LYS A 254 -10.49 -10.59 -10.40
CA LYS A 254 -9.36 -11.17 -11.18
C LYS A 254 -9.75 -12.37 -12.04
N ASP A 255 -10.65 -13.21 -11.55
CA ASP A 255 -11.03 -14.46 -12.24
C ASP A 255 -11.85 -14.19 -13.52
N GLY A 256 -12.35 -12.96 -13.70
CA GLY A 256 -13.01 -12.52 -14.89
C GLY A 256 -12.09 -12.04 -16.02
N PHE A 257 -10.79 -11.91 -15.77
CA PHE A 257 -9.80 -11.49 -16.76
C PHE A 257 -9.03 -12.66 -17.35
N LYS A 258 -8.75 -12.60 -18.65
CA LYS A 258 -7.73 -13.46 -19.25
C LYS A 258 -6.35 -12.94 -18.82
N ASN A 259 -5.48 -13.81 -18.27
CA ASN A 259 -4.16 -13.42 -17.76
C ASN A 259 -4.23 -12.24 -16.78
N ALA A 260 -5.07 -12.39 -15.73
CA ALA A 260 -5.51 -11.34 -14.82
C ALA A 260 -4.40 -10.36 -14.36
N PHE A 261 -3.26 -10.87 -13.92
CA PHE A 261 -2.18 -10.03 -13.42
C PHE A 261 -1.54 -9.17 -14.52
N SER A 262 -1.19 -9.78 -15.65
CA SER A 262 -0.53 -9.06 -16.75
C SER A 262 -1.47 -8.01 -17.35
N PHE A 263 -2.74 -8.37 -17.59
CA PHE A 263 -3.74 -7.46 -18.12
C PHE A 263 -4.00 -6.29 -17.15
N TYR A 264 -4.26 -6.58 -15.88
CA TYR A 264 -4.55 -5.55 -14.89
C TYR A 264 -3.36 -4.60 -14.69
N ASN A 265 -2.13 -5.13 -14.60
CA ASN A 265 -0.95 -4.31 -14.43
C ASN A 265 -0.74 -3.38 -15.63
N LYS A 266 -0.77 -3.92 -16.84
CA LYS A 266 -0.54 -3.14 -18.05
C LYS A 266 -1.68 -2.15 -18.32
N GLU A 267 -2.93 -2.64 -18.41
CA GLU A 267 -4.05 -1.82 -18.88
C GLU A 267 -4.59 -0.87 -17.81
N PHE A 268 -4.48 -1.24 -16.54
CA PHE A 268 -5.00 -0.41 -15.48
C PHE A 268 -3.88 0.33 -14.70
N VAL A 269 -2.90 -0.38 -14.12
CA VAL A 269 -1.92 0.28 -13.25
C VAL A 269 -1.01 1.20 -14.06
N GLU A 270 -0.40 0.72 -15.14
CA GLU A 270 0.49 1.54 -15.95
C GLU A 270 -0.30 2.61 -16.72
N ARG A 271 -1.36 2.22 -17.44
CA ARG A 271 -2.09 3.12 -18.36
C ARG A 271 -3.04 4.08 -17.68
N ARG A 272 -3.74 3.67 -16.63
CA ARG A 272 -4.82 4.47 -16.02
C ARG A 272 -4.43 5.15 -14.72
N LEU A 273 -3.42 4.62 -14.02
CA LEU A 273 -2.92 5.23 -12.78
C LEU A 273 -1.59 5.94 -13.01
N PHE A 274 -0.54 5.20 -13.42
CA PHE A 274 0.82 5.72 -13.43
C PHE A 274 1.03 6.77 -14.50
N GLN A 275 0.75 6.48 -15.76
CA GLN A 275 0.99 7.40 -16.88
C GLN A 275 0.28 8.75 -16.74
N PRO A 276 -1.03 8.82 -16.42
CA PRO A 276 -1.69 10.10 -16.20
C PRO A 276 -1.11 10.88 -15.01
N ALA A 277 -0.64 10.19 -13.97
CA ALA A 277 0.00 10.84 -12.82
C ALA A 277 1.37 11.42 -13.19
N GLY A 278 2.16 10.68 -13.97
CA GLY A 278 3.44 11.17 -14.52
C GLY A 278 3.25 12.40 -15.40
N LEU A 279 2.29 12.36 -16.35
CA LEU A 279 1.97 13.50 -17.21
C LEU A 279 1.51 14.72 -16.40
N ALA A 280 0.68 14.53 -15.38
CA ALA A 280 0.22 15.61 -14.51
C ALA A 280 1.34 16.22 -13.66
N ALA A 281 2.40 15.45 -13.38
CA ALA A 281 3.55 15.86 -12.60
C ALA A 281 4.65 16.56 -13.42
N LEU A 282 4.50 16.67 -14.75
CA LEU A 282 5.50 17.33 -15.60
C LEU A 282 5.60 18.82 -15.29
N SER A 283 6.82 19.30 -15.20
CA SER A 283 7.14 20.71 -15.03
C SER A 283 7.14 21.43 -16.39
N LYS A 284 6.78 22.71 -16.38
CA LYS A 284 6.98 23.60 -17.56
C LYS A 284 8.47 23.77 -17.92
N TYR A 285 9.38 23.42 -17.03
CA TYR A 285 10.83 23.45 -17.25
C TYR A 285 11.39 22.10 -17.74
N THR A 286 10.54 21.12 -17.98
CA THR A 286 10.96 19.83 -18.53
C THR A 286 11.45 20.04 -19.95
N SER A 287 12.70 19.64 -20.24
CA SER A 287 13.30 19.77 -21.57
C SER A 287 12.74 18.74 -22.54
N PHE A 288 12.53 17.53 -22.07
CA PHE A 288 12.02 16.40 -22.84
C PHE A 288 11.33 15.40 -21.93
N PHE A 289 10.30 14.75 -22.41
CA PHE A 289 9.69 13.60 -21.73
C PHE A 289 9.24 12.54 -22.74
N LEU A 290 9.20 11.31 -22.28
CA LEU A 290 8.69 10.17 -23.01
C LEU A 290 7.71 9.42 -22.09
N PRO A 291 6.42 9.43 -22.41
CA PRO A 291 5.45 8.64 -21.68
C PRO A 291 5.68 7.14 -21.93
N SER A 292 5.09 6.29 -21.10
CA SER A 292 5.21 4.86 -21.27
C SER A 292 4.67 4.43 -22.65
N ARG A 293 5.13 3.28 -23.15
CA ARG A 293 4.86 2.66 -24.49
C ARG A 293 3.42 2.71 -25.00
N ILE A 294 2.54 3.19 -24.23
CA ILE A 294 1.11 2.99 -24.36
C ILE A 294 0.43 4.07 -25.17
N ASP A 295 1.00 5.27 -25.29
CA ASP A 295 0.45 6.35 -26.12
C ASP A 295 0.75 6.16 -27.61
N VAL A 296 1.54 5.17 -27.97
CA VAL A 296 1.81 4.79 -29.38
C VAL A 296 0.69 3.92 -29.98
N GLU A 297 -0.42 3.69 -29.27
CA GLU A 297 -1.58 2.93 -29.81
C GLU A 297 -2.33 3.59 -30.96
N THR A 298 -2.01 4.80 -31.33
CA THR A 298 -2.43 5.35 -32.62
C THR A 298 -1.69 4.72 -33.80
N LEU A 299 -0.64 3.97 -33.55
CA LEU A 299 0.11 3.20 -34.53
C LEU A 299 -0.07 1.72 -34.22
N ASN A 300 -0.86 1.03 -35.00
CA ASN A 300 -1.25 -0.38 -34.93
C ASN A 300 -0.10 -1.41 -34.93
N THR A 301 0.97 -1.21 -34.19
CA THR A 301 2.08 -2.16 -34.07
C THR A 301 2.46 -2.38 -32.61
N PRO A 302 2.35 -3.62 -32.09
CA PRO A 302 2.95 -3.98 -30.83
C PRO A 302 4.46 -4.13 -31.03
N ILE A 303 5.19 -3.04 -30.99
CA ILE A 303 6.65 -3.10 -30.92
C ILE A 303 6.98 -3.39 -29.46
N GLU A 304 7.36 -4.63 -29.15
CA GLU A 304 8.09 -4.96 -27.93
C GLU A 304 9.49 -4.35 -28.03
N GLU A 305 9.59 -3.06 -27.84
CA GLU A 305 10.85 -2.35 -27.84
C GLU A 305 11.55 -2.60 -26.50
N LYS A 306 12.57 -3.45 -26.53
CA LYS A 306 13.42 -3.70 -25.38
C LYS A 306 14.15 -2.41 -25.00
N GLY A 307 14.08 -2.03 -23.72
CA GLY A 307 14.87 -0.94 -23.16
C GLY A 307 14.15 0.39 -22.95
N GLN A 308 12.88 0.52 -23.34
CA GLN A 308 12.12 1.73 -23.03
C GLN A 308 11.73 1.78 -21.54
N PRO A 309 11.98 2.88 -20.80
CA PRO A 309 11.47 3.10 -19.46
C PRO A 309 9.94 3.25 -19.46
N ASP A 310 9.29 2.94 -18.34
CA ASP A 310 7.86 3.16 -18.19
C ASP A 310 7.48 4.64 -18.23
N PHE A 311 8.40 5.52 -17.81
CA PHE A 311 8.33 6.96 -18.01
C PHE A 311 9.74 7.55 -17.98
N TYR A 312 10.01 8.54 -18.83
CA TYR A 312 11.30 9.20 -18.97
C TYR A 312 11.09 10.72 -18.94
N VAL A 313 11.91 11.41 -18.16
CA VAL A 313 11.92 12.88 -18.12
C VAL A 313 13.37 13.35 -18.15
N ARG A 314 13.66 14.32 -19.01
CA ARG A 314 14.93 15.04 -18.99
C ARG A 314 14.69 16.49 -18.61
N GLU A 315 15.31 16.90 -17.54
CA GLU A 315 15.32 18.28 -17.02
C GLU A 315 16.75 18.81 -17.16
N ASP A 316 17.07 19.39 -18.32
CA ASP A 316 18.41 19.81 -18.75
C ASP A 316 19.43 18.65 -18.76
N TYR A 317 20.37 18.62 -17.81
CA TYR A 317 21.39 17.57 -17.63
C TYR A 317 20.92 16.44 -16.70
N ASN A 318 19.70 16.54 -16.16
CA ASN A 318 19.17 15.58 -15.20
C ASN A 318 18.21 14.60 -15.91
N ILE A 319 18.53 13.33 -15.87
CA ILE A 319 17.73 12.27 -16.48
C ILE A 319 16.98 11.51 -15.38
N ILE A 320 15.65 11.58 -15.41
CA ILE A 320 14.79 10.90 -14.47
C ILE A 320 14.17 9.69 -15.18
N LEU A 321 14.51 8.50 -14.71
CA LEU A 321 14.05 7.22 -15.25
C LEU A 321 13.06 6.59 -14.28
N PHE A 322 11.86 6.29 -14.75
CA PHE A 322 10.83 5.68 -13.92
C PHE A 322 10.58 4.23 -14.36
N GLU A 323 10.50 3.37 -13.38
CA GLU A 323 10.01 2.01 -13.54
C GLU A 323 8.86 1.76 -12.58
N CYS A 324 7.68 1.38 -13.09
CA CYS A 324 6.47 1.14 -12.32
C CYS A 324 6.26 -0.36 -12.11
N LYS A 325 6.09 -0.77 -10.86
CA LYS A 325 5.87 -2.19 -10.52
C LYS A 325 4.59 -2.37 -9.70
N ALA A 326 3.66 -3.11 -10.31
CA ALA A 326 2.48 -3.61 -9.62
C ALA A 326 2.74 -5.04 -9.16
N ILE A 327 3.36 -5.18 -8.00
CA ILE A 327 3.67 -6.48 -7.42
C ILE A 327 2.68 -6.83 -6.32
N ARG A 328 2.41 -8.12 -6.18
CA ARG A 328 1.56 -8.67 -5.11
C ARG A 328 2.36 -9.74 -4.38
N ILE A 329 2.53 -9.56 -3.09
CA ILE A 329 3.14 -10.56 -2.22
C ILE A 329 2.03 -11.50 -1.74
N LYS A 330 2.28 -12.80 -1.82
CA LYS A 330 1.33 -13.80 -1.30
C LYS A 330 1.18 -13.66 0.21
N GLY A 331 -0.05 -13.79 0.71
CA GLY A 331 -0.34 -13.73 2.15
C GLY A 331 0.51 -14.71 2.95
N GLU A 332 0.67 -15.93 2.45
CA GLU A 332 1.51 -16.96 3.07
C GLU A 332 2.93 -16.48 3.39
N VAL A 333 3.61 -15.82 2.45
CA VAL A 333 4.97 -15.30 2.66
C VAL A 333 4.96 -14.13 3.65
N LYS A 334 3.95 -13.26 3.55
CA LYS A 334 3.80 -12.10 4.43
C LYS A 334 3.58 -12.50 5.88
N ASP A 335 2.79 -13.55 6.11
CA ASP A 335 2.33 -13.92 7.43
C ASP A 335 3.26 -14.92 8.14
N LYS A 336 4.15 -15.62 7.40
CA LYS A 336 5.16 -16.56 7.94
C LYS A 336 6.22 -15.92 8.83
N SER A 337 6.44 -14.63 8.70
CA SER A 337 7.57 -13.93 9.34
C SER A 337 8.96 -14.52 8.96
N ASP A 338 9.04 -15.23 7.84
CA ASP A 338 10.30 -15.67 7.25
C ASP A 338 10.86 -14.53 6.40
N ILE A 339 11.84 -13.85 6.97
CA ILE A 339 12.46 -12.68 6.35
C ILE A 339 13.26 -13.07 5.10
N THR A 340 13.90 -14.22 5.12
CA THR A 340 14.71 -14.69 3.99
C THR A 340 13.83 -14.97 2.79
N GLU A 341 12.73 -15.70 2.98
CA GLU A 341 11.75 -15.97 1.92
C GLU A 341 11.15 -14.65 1.37
N LEU A 342 10.87 -13.69 2.26
CA LEU A 342 10.34 -12.38 1.86
C LEU A 342 11.34 -11.58 1.02
N LEU A 343 12.61 -11.51 1.43
CA LEU A 343 13.66 -10.80 0.69
C LEU A 343 13.95 -11.46 -0.65
N ASP A 344 14.00 -12.79 -0.70
CA ASP A 344 14.17 -13.54 -1.94
C ASP A 344 13.02 -13.29 -2.92
N LEU A 345 11.79 -13.26 -2.42
CA LEU A 345 10.62 -12.93 -3.23
C LEU A 345 10.66 -11.48 -3.73
N LEU A 346 11.04 -10.52 -2.88
CA LEU A 346 11.22 -9.13 -3.30
C LEU A 346 12.29 -9.00 -4.38
N LYS A 347 13.41 -9.69 -4.21
CA LYS A 347 14.49 -9.72 -5.21
C LYS A 347 14.04 -10.37 -6.52
N GLU A 348 13.24 -11.43 -6.44
CA GLU A 348 12.63 -12.06 -7.62
C GLU A 348 11.66 -11.11 -8.35
N LYS A 349 11.01 -10.18 -7.64
CA LYS A 349 10.00 -9.29 -8.22
C LYS A 349 10.54 -7.91 -8.63
N LEU A 350 11.59 -7.43 -7.97
CA LEU A 350 12.08 -6.06 -8.14
C LEU A 350 13.50 -6.00 -8.73
N TYR A 351 14.20 -7.13 -8.80
CA TYR A 351 15.57 -7.17 -9.30
C TYR A 351 15.72 -8.09 -10.50
N GLN A 352 15.41 -9.38 -10.37
CA GLN A 352 15.55 -10.35 -11.45
C GLN A 352 14.68 -11.58 -11.22
N SER A 353 13.84 -11.92 -12.19
CA SER A 353 13.05 -13.16 -12.13
C SER A 353 13.87 -14.37 -12.54
N THR A 354 13.88 -15.39 -11.70
CA THR A 354 14.56 -16.68 -11.95
C THR A 354 13.60 -17.79 -12.38
N LYS A 355 12.28 -17.55 -12.35
CA LYS A 355 11.27 -18.60 -12.60
C LYS A 355 11.16 -18.98 -14.06
N ASN A 356 11.43 -20.25 -14.34
CA ASN A 356 10.96 -20.92 -15.53
C ASN A 356 9.43 -20.97 -15.51
N THR A 357 8.76 -20.07 -16.22
CA THR A 357 7.29 -20.01 -16.28
C THR A 357 6.65 -21.17 -17.07
N ASP A 358 7.46 -22.04 -17.67
CA ASP A 358 6.95 -23.13 -18.50
C ASP A 358 7.65 -24.45 -18.15
N ARG A 359 6.99 -25.26 -17.27
CA ARG A 359 7.46 -26.61 -16.93
C ARG A 359 7.45 -27.59 -18.12
N SER A 360 6.85 -27.21 -19.25
CA SER A 360 6.66 -28.06 -20.43
C SER A 360 7.74 -27.91 -21.50
N ARG A 361 8.60 -26.87 -21.43
CA ARG A 361 9.64 -26.65 -22.44
C ARG A 361 11.04 -26.87 -21.87
N LYS A 362 11.79 -27.77 -22.51
CA LYS A 362 13.19 -28.11 -22.21
C LYS A 362 14.18 -26.93 -22.34
N ASN A 363 13.76 -25.75 -22.77
CA ASN A 363 14.59 -24.56 -22.88
C ASN A 363 14.52 -23.74 -21.59
N LYS A 364 15.61 -23.72 -20.82
CA LYS A 364 15.80 -22.79 -19.70
C LYS A 364 15.64 -21.36 -20.24
N LYS A 365 14.55 -20.67 -19.90
CA LYS A 365 14.45 -19.23 -20.17
C LYS A 365 15.58 -18.52 -19.42
N LYS A 366 16.20 -17.55 -20.07
CA LYS A 366 17.15 -16.66 -19.42
C LYS A 366 16.43 -15.91 -18.30
N PRO A 367 17.12 -15.61 -17.18
CA PRO A 367 16.59 -14.72 -16.16
C PRO A 367 16.11 -13.41 -16.81
N GLU A 368 14.97 -12.90 -16.35
CA GLU A 368 14.42 -11.63 -16.81
C GLU A 368 14.79 -10.54 -15.81
N ASP A 369 15.42 -9.47 -16.31
CA ASP A 369 15.77 -8.31 -15.50
C ASP A 369 14.50 -7.51 -15.18
N LEU A 370 14.35 -7.10 -13.92
CA LEU A 370 13.17 -6.41 -13.41
C LEU A 370 13.58 -5.18 -12.59
N GLY A 371 12.71 -4.19 -12.54
CA GLY A 371 12.82 -3.03 -11.65
C GLY A 371 14.22 -2.40 -11.62
N VAL A 372 14.99 -2.71 -10.58
CA VAL A 372 16.33 -2.15 -10.36
C VAL A 372 17.26 -2.41 -11.55
N LYS A 373 17.31 -3.65 -12.06
CA LYS A 373 18.15 -3.96 -13.22
C LYS A 373 17.66 -3.32 -14.51
N GLN A 374 16.35 -3.18 -14.68
CA GLN A 374 15.80 -2.48 -15.85
C GLN A 374 16.25 -1.02 -15.85
N LEU A 375 16.19 -0.33 -14.70
CA LEU A 375 16.71 1.05 -14.57
C LEU A 375 18.19 1.13 -14.93
N VAL A 376 19.03 0.25 -14.41
CA VAL A 376 20.48 0.24 -14.74
C VAL A 376 20.72 -0.06 -16.21
N ASN A 377 19.99 -1.00 -16.81
CA ASN A 377 20.13 -1.30 -18.24
C ASN A 377 19.74 -0.10 -19.12
N GLN A 378 18.72 0.68 -18.74
CA GLN A 378 18.35 1.91 -19.44
C GLN A 378 19.44 2.99 -19.33
N MET A 379 20.04 3.16 -18.14
CA MET A 379 21.17 4.07 -17.95
C MET A 379 22.38 3.68 -18.81
N LYS A 380 22.68 2.39 -18.92
CA LYS A 380 23.74 1.88 -19.79
C LYS A 380 23.49 2.16 -21.26
N LEU A 381 22.23 2.02 -21.72
CA LEU A 381 21.89 2.37 -23.11
C LEU A 381 22.13 3.86 -23.40
N ILE A 382 21.85 4.72 -22.42
CA ILE A 382 22.13 6.16 -22.51
C ILE A 382 23.64 6.42 -22.53
N ASP A 383 24.38 5.78 -21.64
CA ASP A 383 25.84 5.94 -21.50
C ASP A 383 26.62 5.54 -22.77
N ILE A 384 26.15 4.52 -23.47
CA ILE A 384 26.77 4.05 -24.73
C ILE A 384 26.16 4.66 -26.00
N ASP A 385 25.34 5.72 -25.86
CA ASP A 385 24.62 6.39 -26.96
C ASP A 385 23.72 5.47 -27.82
N ASP A 386 23.20 4.40 -27.20
CA ASP A 386 22.28 3.42 -27.83
C ASP A 386 20.82 3.59 -27.37
N PHE A 387 20.49 4.75 -26.79
CA PHE A 387 19.14 5.08 -26.34
C PHE A 387 18.35 5.75 -27.45
N GLU A 388 17.57 4.99 -28.18
CA GLU A 388 16.89 5.43 -29.41
C GLU A 388 15.79 6.50 -29.18
N TYR A 389 15.32 6.66 -27.93
CA TYR A 389 14.15 7.49 -27.60
C TYR A 389 14.47 8.96 -27.37
N ASP A 390 15.70 9.29 -26.97
CA ASP A 390 16.18 10.67 -26.83
C ASP A 390 17.60 10.75 -27.38
N ARG A 391 17.76 11.36 -28.56
CA ARG A 391 19.05 11.48 -29.26
C ARG A 391 19.79 12.78 -28.98
N ASN A 392 19.22 13.67 -28.19
CA ASN A 392 19.82 14.97 -27.86
C ASN A 392 20.24 15.02 -26.39
N ILE A 393 20.72 13.91 -25.86
CA ILE A 393 21.21 13.81 -24.48
C ILE A 393 22.59 14.48 -24.43
N PRO A 394 22.86 15.37 -23.47
CA PRO A 394 24.20 15.93 -23.24
C PRO A 394 25.22 14.86 -22.84
N ASP A 395 26.51 15.10 -23.13
CA ASP A 395 27.59 14.16 -22.81
C ASP A 395 27.74 13.91 -21.30
N GLU A 396 27.49 14.94 -20.46
CA GLU A 396 27.55 14.82 -19.01
C GLU A 396 26.13 14.93 -18.42
N VAL A 397 25.63 13.84 -17.84
CA VAL A 397 24.30 13.79 -17.24
C VAL A 397 24.34 13.20 -15.84
N ALA A 398 23.33 13.57 -15.04
CA ALA A 398 23.06 12.97 -13.73
C ALA A 398 21.80 12.10 -13.81
N TYR A 399 21.91 10.86 -13.37
CA TYR A 399 20.80 9.90 -13.37
C TYR A 399 20.04 9.92 -12.05
N TYR A 400 18.72 10.05 -12.14
CA TYR A 400 17.76 10.02 -11.04
C TYR A 400 16.79 8.85 -11.25
N PRO A 401 17.18 7.62 -10.88
CA PRO A 401 16.30 6.47 -11.04
C PRO A 401 15.18 6.48 -10.01
N VAL A 402 13.98 6.11 -10.45
CA VAL A 402 12.76 6.09 -9.64
C VAL A 402 12.05 4.77 -9.80
N LEU A 403 11.81 4.08 -8.68
CA LEU A 403 10.99 2.89 -8.62
C LEU A 403 9.64 3.23 -8.01
N VAL A 404 8.58 3.15 -8.84
CA VAL A 404 7.22 3.44 -8.41
C VAL A 404 6.49 2.14 -8.11
N LEU A 405 5.99 2.00 -6.88
CA LEU A 405 5.27 0.81 -6.43
C LEU A 405 3.77 1.10 -6.32
N GLU A 406 2.94 0.22 -6.89
CA GLU A 406 1.49 0.32 -6.76
C GLU A 406 1.03 -0.11 -5.36
N ASP A 407 1.62 -1.18 -4.81
CA ASP A 407 1.33 -1.63 -3.45
C ASP A 407 2.03 -0.74 -2.41
N THR A 408 1.26 0.15 -1.80
CA THR A 408 1.76 1.06 -0.77
C THR A 408 2.22 0.36 0.50
N HIS A 409 1.84 -0.90 0.74
CA HIS A 409 2.34 -1.66 1.88
C HIS A 409 3.83 -2.00 1.76
N LEU A 410 4.39 -1.90 0.55
CA LEU A 410 5.82 -2.09 0.31
C LEU A 410 6.63 -0.80 0.46
N VAL A 411 5.97 0.38 0.36
CA VAL A 411 6.64 1.68 0.52
C VAL A 411 6.65 2.05 2.00
N ILE A 412 7.62 1.52 2.72
CA ILE A 412 7.76 1.62 4.18
C ILE A 412 9.24 1.74 4.54
N PRO A 413 9.59 2.25 5.74
CA PRO A 413 10.98 2.35 6.16
C PRO A 413 11.76 1.04 6.03
N GLY A 414 12.97 1.12 5.51
CA GLY A 414 13.85 0.00 5.21
C GLY A 414 13.87 -0.42 3.75
N ILE A 415 12.75 -0.35 3.01
CA ILE A 415 12.69 -0.81 1.61
C ILE A 415 13.63 -0.01 0.70
N SER A 416 13.67 1.31 0.85
CA SER A 416 14.55 2.18 0.06
C SER A 416 16.01 1.81 0.24
N SER A 417 16.44 1.49 1.46
CA SER A 417 17.81 1.07 1.76
C SER A 417 18.12 -0.31 1.16
N ILE A 418 17.20 -1.29 1.29
CA ILE A 418 17.37 -2.63 0.69
C ILE A 418 17.52 -2.54 -0.83
N ILE A 419 16.68 -1.77 -1.49
CA ILE A 419 16.74 -1.58 -2.94
C ILE A 419 18.03 -0.86 -3.35
N ASN A 420 18.42 0.18 -2.61
CA ASN A 420 19.63 0.92 -2.90
C ASN A 420 20.91 0.11 -2.62
N PHE A 421 20.87 -0.86 -1.72
CA PHE A 421 21.97 -1.81 -1.54
C PHE A 421 22.18 -2.68 -2.80
N TRP A 422 21.10 -3.20 -3.40
CA TRP A 422 21.18 -3.96 -4.65
C TRP A 422 21.60 -3.09 -5.84
N TYR A 423 21.09 -1.86 -5.88
CA TYR A 423 21.40 -0.90 -6.95
C TYR A 423 22.86 -0.47 -6.92
N LYS A 424 23.39 -0.15 -5.75
CA LYS A 424 24.78 0.29 -5.60
C LYS A 424 25.77 -0.74 -6.11
N ASP A 425 25.57 -2.03 -5.77
CA ASP A 425 26.42 -3.11 -6.26
C ASP A 425 26.44 -3.21 -7.81
N LEU A 426 25.36 -2.82 -8.48
CA LEU A 426 25.29 -2.79 -9.93
C LEU A 426 26.02 -1.58 -10.52
N ILE A 427 25.73 -0.36 -10.04
CA ILE A 427 26.32 0.86 -10.62
C ILE A 427 27.83 0.92 -10.40
N ASP A 428 28.32 0.50 -9.24
CA ASP A 428 29.76 0.44 -8.95
C ASP A 428 30.51 -0.47 -9.95
N LYS A 429 29.83 -1.45 -10.56
CA LYS A 429 30.39 -2.38 -11.55
C LYS A 429 30.17 -1.96 -13.00
N GLU A 430 28.99 -1.42 -13.29
CA GLU A 430 28.53 -1.25 -14.66
C GLU A 430 28.57 0.21 -15.14
N LEU A 431 28.57 1.18 -14.21
CA LEU A 431 28.57 2.63 -14.48
C LEU A 431 29.46 3.39 -13.47
N PRO A 432 30.75 2.96 -13.28
CA PRO A 432 31.60 3.47 -12.20
C PRO A 432 31.95 4.97 -12.34
N ASP A 433 31.95 5.50 -13.55
CA ASP A 433 32.34 6.88 -13.86
C ASP A 433 31.12 7.81 -14.03
N GLN A 434 29.88 7.29 -13.87
CA GLN A 434 28.66 8.03 -14.09
C GLN A 434 28.08 8.62 -12.78
N MET A 435 27.49 9.80 -12.88
CA MET A 435 26.80 10.41 -11.75
C MET A 435 25.43 9.77 -11.54
N CYS A 436 25.40 8.69 -10.76
CA CYS A 436 24.21 7.90 -10.47
C CYS A 436 23.70 8.21 -9.05
N HIS A 437 22.58 8.92 -8.93
CA HIS A 437 21.93 9.13 -7.65
C HIS A 437 21.24 7.83 -7.15
N PRO A 438 21.00 7.69 -5.83
CA PRO A 438 20.23 6.59 -5.28
C PRO A 438 18.83 6.49 -5.89
N ILE A 439 18.28 5.25 -5.98
CA ILE A 439 16.90 5.06 -6.41
C ILE A 439 15.95 5.70 -5.40
N VAL A 440 15.06 6.56 -5.91
CA VAL A 440 13.88 7.01 -5.16
C VAL A 440 12.82 5.93 -5.24
N VAL A 441 12.46 5.35 -4.10
CA VAL A 441 11.33 4.41 -4.01
C VAL A 441 10.12 5.18 -3.53
N MET A 442 9.05 5.22 -4.33
CA MET A 442 7.83 5.92 -3.98
C MET A 442 6.57 5.13 -4.33
N SER A 443 5.45 5.45 -3.68
CA SER A 443 4.16 4.91 -4.08
C SER A 443 3.58 5.68 -5.27
N ILE A 444 2.82 4.98 -6.11
CA ILE A 444 2.04 5.63 -7.17
C ILE A 444 1.07 6.69 -6.61
N ASN A 445 0.59 6.48 -5.38
CA ASN A 445 -0.28 7.43 -4.68
C ASN A 445 0.43 8.75 -4.39
N THR A 446 1.72 8.72 -4.08
CA THR A 446 2.54 9.92 -3.88
C THR A 446 2.63 10.73 -5.18
N LEU A 447 2.88 10.08 -6.30
CA LEU A 447 2.89 10.74 -7.59
C LEU A 447 1.52 11.38 -7.92
N ILE A 448 0.42 10.65 -7.68
CA ILE A 448 -0.94 11.16 -7.90
C ILE A 448 -1.25 12.36 -6.99
N ARG A 449 -0.92 12.28 -5.70
CA ARG A 449 -1.30 13.32 -4.73
C ARG A 449 -0.46 14.59 -4.83
N TYR A 450 0.82 14.45 -5.16
CA TYR A 450 1.78 15.54 -5.17
C TYR A 450 2.16 16.02 -6.59
N HIS A 451 1.38 15.63 -7.62
CA HIS A 451 1.66 15.99 -9.02
C HIS A 451 1.86 17.52 -9.20
N ASN A 452 1.09 18.37 -8.52
CA ASN A 452 1.26 19.81 -8.58
C ASN A 452 2.58 20.29 -7.98
N ILE A 453 3.07 19.63 -6.92
CA ILE A 453 4.37 19.92 -6.30
C ILE A 453 5.48 19.58 -7.28
N PHE A 454 5.45 18.38 -7.88
CA PHE A 454 6.41 17.98 -8.92
C PHE A 454 6.36 18.95 -10.11
N SER A 455 5.16 19.30 -10.58
CA SER A 455 4.98 20.26 -11.69
C SER A 455 5.53 21.65 -11.39
N CYS A 456 5.44 22.12 -10.14
CA CYS A 456 5.94 23.45 -9.74
C CYS A 456 7.46 23.48 -9.55
N PHE A 457 8.05 22.44 -8.95
CA PHE A 457 9.46 22.46 -8.55
C PHE A 457 10.39 21.68 -9.49
N GLY A 458 9.85 20.75 -10.29
CA GLY A 458 10.61 19.75 -11.04
C GLY A 458 11.00 18.56 -10.18
N PHE A 459 11.22 17.40 -10.84
CA PHE A 459 11.55 16.15 -10.16
C PHE A 459 12.93 16.22 -9.50
N HIS A 460 13.98 16.63 -10.24
CA HIS A 460 15.35 16.63 -9.74
C HIS A 460 15.48 17.46 -8.46
N LYS A 461 14.87 18.66 -8.38
CA LYS A 461 14.98 19.53 -7.20
C LYS A 461 14.33 18.94 -5.96
N ILE A 462 13.21 18.23 -6.12
CA ILE A 462 12.55 17.55 -5.03
C ILE A 462 13.39 16.36 -4.55
N PHE A 463 13.99 15.61 -5.48
CA PHE A 463 14.87 14.50 -5.17
C PHE A 463 16.17 14.95 -4.52
N ASP A 464 16.78 16.04 -4.97
CA ASP A 464 17.95 16.64 -4.31
C ASP A 464 17.65 17.05 -2.87
N ASN A 465 16.48 17.64 -2.62
CA ASN A 465 16.05 17.98 -1.26
C ASN A 465 15.88 16.71 -0.39
N TYR A 466 15.41 15.64 -0.97
CA TYR A 466 15.33 14.34 -0.30
C TYR A 466 16.72 13.76 -0.02
N TYR A 467 17.60 13.75 -1.01
CA TYR A 467 18.95 13.20 -0.86
C TYR A 467 19.79 13.93 0.18
N ARG A 468 19.62 15.24 0.36
CA ARG A 468 20.29 15.99 1.45
C ARG A 468 19.98 15.43 2.84
N LYS A 469 18.88 14.71 3.01
CA LYS A 469 18.49 14.08 4.27
C LYS A 469 18.74 12.59 4.29
N ALA A 470 18.50 11.92 3.17
CA ALA A 470 18.53 10.47 3.06
C ALA A 470 19.91 9.90 2.73
N VAL A 471 20.83 10.73 2.25
CA VAL A 471 22.10 10.27 1.68
C VAL A 471 23.28 11.00 2.30
N LYS A 472 24.32 10.27 2.61
CA LYS A 472 25.63 10.82 2.96
C LYS A 472 26.58 10.50 1.82
N TYR A 473 27.08 11.52 1.14
CA TYR A 473 28.09 11.41 0.10
C TYR A 473 29.48 11.42 0.70
N ASP A 474 30.38 10.66 0.12
CA ASP A 474 31.81 10.72 0.42
C ASP A 474 32.41 12.00 -0.15
N LYS A 475 33.70 12.24 0.12
CA LYS A 475 34.39 13.47 -0.28
C LYS A 475 34.49 13.65 -1.81
N ASP A 476 34.42 12.55 -2.56
CA ASP A 476 34.44 12.53 -4.03
C ASP A 476 33.08 12.90 -4.66
N GLY A 477 31.98 12.84 -3.85
CA GLY A 477 30.62 13.08 -4.32
C GLY A 477 30.01 11.97 -5.18
N ILE A 478 30.76 10.90 -5.43
CA ILE A 478 30.34 9.76 -6.26
C ILE A 478 29.83 8.63 -5.38
N HIS A 479 30.58 8.31 -4.33
CA HIS A 479 30.19 7.26 -3.40
C HIS A 479 29.25 7.80 -2.35
N TRP A 480 28.26 7.00 -1.99
CA TRP A 480 27.23 7.39 -1.04
C TRP A 480 26.78 6.23 -0.16
N SER A 481 26.24 6.57 1.00
CA SER A 481 25.51 5.66 1.90
C SER A 481 24.11 6.18 2.12
N PHE A 482 23.14 5.28 2.27
CA PHE A 482 21.72 5.59 2.40
C PHE A 482 21.24 5.38 3.83
N ASP A 483 20.45 6.34 4.36
CA ASP A 483 19.86 6.23 5.69
C ASP A 483 18.74 5.17 5.70
N PRO A 484 18.84 4.11 6.52
CA PRO A 484 17.82 3.07 6.63
C PRO A 484 16.41 3.56 6.97
N LEU A 485 16.32 4.69 7.67
CA LEU A 485 15.05 5.29 8.07
C LEU A 485 14.44 6.21 7.00
N ALA A 486 15.21 6.53 5.95
CA ALA A 486 14.74 7.43 4.92
C ALA A 486 13.64 6.77 4.08
N ASP A 487 12.51 7.47 3.97
CA ASP A 487 11.35 7.10 3.16
C ASP A 487 10.87 8.33 2.40
N PHE A 488 10.71 8.21 1.09
CA PHE A 488 10.35 9.35 0.25
C PHE A 488 8.90 9.79 0.44
N ASP A 489 7.97 8.85 0.64
CA ASP A 489 6.55 9.18 0.85
C ASP A 489 6.33 9.92 2.18
N ILE A 490 7.13 9.59 3.20
CA ILE A 490 7.15 10.33 4.47
C ILE A 490 7.78 11.71 4.26
N PHE A 491 8.94 11.76 3.60
CA PHE A 491 9.64 13.02 3.33
C PHE A 491 8.76 14.04 2.61
N ILE A 492 8.12 13.66 1.51
CA ILE A 492 7.31 14.59 0.72
C ILE A 492 6.10 15.10 1.52
N LYS A 493 5.49 14.23 2.33
CA LYS A 493 4.36 14.59 3.20
C LYS A 493 4.75 15.61 4.28
N GLU A 494 5.96 15.51 4.81
CA GLU A 494 6.46 16.39 5.87
C GLU A 494 6.93 17.75 5.33
N HIS A 495 7.53 17.77 4.13
CA HIS A 495 8.19 18.95 3.60
C HIS A 495 7.34 19.76 2.61
N TYR A 496 6.34 19.13 2.00
CA TYR A 496 5.51 19.76 0.99
C TYR A 496 4.03 19.65 1.38
N LYS A 497 3.42 20.79 1.69
CA LYS A 497 2.00 20.86 2.06
C LYS A 497 1.14 20.95 0.80
N ILE A 498 0.16 20.08 0.68
CA ILE A 498 -0.92 20.22 -0.29
C ILE A 498 -1.82 21.37 0.18
N SER A 499 -2.16 22.28 -0.72
CA SER A 499 -2.99 23.45 -0.36
C SER A 499 -4.39 23.02 0.11
N ASP A 500 -4.99 23.82 1.00
CA ASP A 500 -6.37 23.57 1.45
C ASP A 500 -7.37 23.56 0.29
N LEU A 501 -7.12 24.39 -0.73
CA LEU A 501 -7.96 24.44 -1.93
C LEU A 501 -7.91 23.13 -2.71
N GLU A 502 -6.74 22.53 -2.87
CA GLU A 502 -6.57 21.23 -3.52
C GLU A 502 -7.22 20.10 -2.70
N ASN A 503 -7.03 20.12 -1.39
CA ASN A 503 -7.69 19.17 -0.50
C ASN A 503 -9.22 19.29 -0.59
N GLN A 504 -9.76 20.52 -0.63
CA GLN A 504 -11.20 20.75 -0.79
C GLN A 504 -11.71 20.30 -2.15
N LYS A 505 -10.95 20.56 -3.23
CA LYS A 505 -11.28 20.12 -4.58
C LYS A 505 -11.34 18.60 -4.66
N MET A 506 -10.31 17.93 -4.14
CA MET A 506 -10.24 16.49 -4.08
C MET A 506 -11.40 15.90 -3.26
N PHE A 507 -11.71 16.48 -2.10
CA PHE A 507 -12.85 16.05 -1.27
C PHE A 507 -14.19 16.23 -1.99
N LYS A 508 -14.38 17.33 -2.71
CA LYS A 508 -15.57 17.57 -3.53
C LYS A 508 -15.70 16.55 -4.67
N GLU A 509 -14.61 16.19 -5.31
CA GLU A 509 -14.57 15.13 -6.33
C GLU A 509 -14.97 13.76 -5.74
N ILE A 510 -14.47 13.45 -4.54
CA ILE A 510 -14.85 12.24 -3.80
C ILE A 510 -16.36 12.20 -3.58
N LEU A 511 -16.94 13.26 -3.01
CA LEU A 511 -18.39 13.33 -2.77
C LEU A 511 -19.18 13.17 -4.07
N THR A 512 -18.74 13.81 -5.16
CA THR A 512 -19.39 13.71 -6.47
C THR A 512 -19.34 12.28 -7.02
N THR A 513 -18.22 11.60 -6.88
CA THR A 513 -18.02 10.22 -7.35
C THR A 513 -19.05 9.27 -6.72
N PHE A 514 -19.41 9.48 -5.46
CA PHE A 514 -20.40 8.64 -4.78
C PHE A 514 -21.83 9.19 -4.83
N GLY A 515 -22.09 10.24 -5.63
CA GLY A 515 -23.41 10.86 -5.73
C GLY A 515 -23.89 11.52 -4.43
N LEU A 516 -22.96 11.78 -3.50
CA LEU A 516 -23.24 12.47 -2.25
C LEU A 516 -23.30 13.97 -2.53
N LYS A 517 -24.50 14.55 -2.46
CA LYS A 517 -24.64 16.02 -2.50
C LYS A 517 -23.97 16.56 -1.24
N GLY A 518 -22.94 17.39 -1.41
CA GLY A 518 -22.21 18.01 -0.31
C GLY A 518 -23.18 18.66 0.67
N GLY A 519 -23.36 18.02 1.82
CA GLY A 519 -24.18 18.56 2.90
C GLY A 519 -23.57 19.89 3.33
N LYS A 520 -24.38 20.94 3.45
CA LYS A 520 -23.99 22.28 3.90
C LYS A 520 -23.34 22.34 5.30
N ASN A 521 -23.10 21.20 5.96
CA ASN A 521 -22.70 21.09 7.35
C ASN A 521 -21.44 20.23 7.63
N ILE A 522 -20.63 19.88 6.64
CA ILE A 522 -19.31 19.32 6.96
C ILE A 522 -18.36 20.49 7.22
N LYS A 523 -18.40 21.01 8.45
CA LYS A 523 -17.34 21.87 8.97
C LYS A 523 -16.09 21.01 9.10
N VAL A 524 -15.16 21.18 8.19
CA VAL A 524 -13.77 20.72 8.39
C VAL A 524 -13.25 21.51 9.60
N ASP A 525 -12.91 20.81 10.66
CA ASP A 525 -12.43 21.41 11.89
C ASP A 525 -11.13 22.18 11.61
N LYS A 526 -11.15 23.47 11.78
CA LYS A 526 -10.02 24.39 11.62
C LYS A 526 -9.05 24.28 12.82
N ARG A 527 -8.64 23.09 13.20
CA ARG A 527 -7.66 22.91 14.27
C ARG A 527 -6.48 22.13 13.75
N THR A 528 -5.50 22.87 13.27
CA THR A 528 -4.07 22.62 13.48
C THR A 528 -3.32 23.84 12.99
N GLU A 529 -3.16 24.81 13.89
CA GLU A 529 -1.97 25.64 13.95
C GLU A 529 -0.91 24.92 14.78
#